data_b70950cb7210ed75cab3d9b3f0bc98f9
#
_entry.id   b70950cb7210ed75cab3d9b3f0bc98f9
#
_cell.length_a   1.000
_cell.length_b   1.000
_cell.length_c   1.000
_cell.angle_alpha   90.00
_cell.angle_beta   90.00
_cell.angle_gamma   90.00
#
_symmetry.space_group_name_H-M   'P 1'
#
loop_
_entity.id
_entity.type
_entity.pdbx_description
1 polymer ?
#
loop_
_entity_poly.entity_id
_entity_poly.type
_entity_poly.pdbx_seq_one_letter_code
_entity_poly.pdbx_strand_id
1 'polypeptide(L)'
;MSNGMVRMVVFGMGNRARKYLRHLVALEDAVEVVAVVERDALRLAEGKSEFGFVSEICYPSVDAFFTSGVQADAALVATPDDSHFGIAMRALGSGMALLLEKPMAVTEDQCLSLVSAASASSRPAGLCYVLRYHPYYNRLRELSTLSGLGRIVSVHHKVVVGVDRMTHTFVRGLWSRSEDSSPIFLSKCCHDVDWLFSLVGLTDISEIETVDSKGSLSRYCTASAPSGSALRCIDCPLESSCRYSAVDLYRRRGEWTGNFIPAEGETRNEVIERELREGKFGRCVYHCDNDVEDFRHAVFRLKSGVTIDVTMDGIADADGRETVIEFEHGRFEASDGRIDVILDGNFPLSLPSLPASSPVVRTQDSFSLGSLSWQTASEDWTAVCRQPFHAGADFAIVDDFLSAVRTGVPMRSPLSSALPATLACLRASSR
;
A
#
# COMPACT_ATOMS: atom_id res chain seq x y z
N MET A 1 31.44 -11.68 -6.95
CA MET A 1 31.05 -10.32 -7.34
C MET A 1 31.49 -9.38 -6.23
N SER A 2 32.14 -8.28 -6.55
CA SER A 2 32.69 -7.35 -5.57
C SER A 2 31.58 -6.86 -4.63
N ASN A 3 31.88 -6.75 -3.34
CA ASN A 3 31.05 -6.13 -2.32
C ASN A 3 30.90 -4.60 -2.60
N GLY A 4 30.49 -4.25 -3.83
CA GLY A 4 30.43 -2.90 -4.32
C GLY A 4 29.18 -2.15 -3.87
N MET A 5 29.32 -0.87 -3.72
CA MET A 5 28.22 0.10 -3.51
C MET A 5 27.22 -0.01 -4.66
N VAL A 6 25.93 -0.09 -4.36
CA VAL A 6 24.85 -0.12 -5.36
C VAL A 6 24.53 1.31 -5.79
N ARG A 7 24.68 1.63 -7.06
CA ARG A 7 24.35 2.93 -7.64
C ARG A 7 22.85 2.97 -8.00
N MET A 8 22.08 3.79 -7.31
CA MET A 8 20.63 3.81 -7.41
C MET A 8 20.10 5.12 -7.98
N VAL A 9 19.17 5.03 -8.95
CA VAL A 9 18.33 6.14 -9.35
C VAL A 9 16.95 6.03 -8.68
N VAL A 10 16.41 7.17 -8.22
CA VAL A 10 15.08 7.25 -7.62
C VAL A 10 14.16 8.10 -8.49
N PHE A 11 13.10 7.51 -9.00
CA PHE A 11 12.06 8.18 -9.77
C PHE A 11 10.88 8.55 -8.85
N GLY A 12 10.61 9.85 -8.72
CA GLY A 12 9.65 10.46 -7.82
C GLY A 12 10.28 11.03 -6.55
N MET A 13 9.70 12.12 -6.04
CA MET A 13 10.04 12.75 -4.77
C MET A 13 8.78 12.94 -3.90
N GLY A 14 7.78 12.06 -4.10
CA GLY A 14 6.57 12.02 -3.30
C GLY A 14 6.79 11.39 -1.92
N ASN A 15 5.72 11.28 -1.14
CA ASN A 15 5.77 10.76 0.23
C ASN A 15 6.41 9.36 0.32
N ARG A 16 6.12 8.46 -0.64
CA ARG A 16 6.70 7.09 -0.66
C ARG A 16 8.19 7.14 -0.96
N ALA A 17 8.59 7.84 -2.01
CA ALA A 17 10.00 8.01 -2.37
C ALA A 17 10.83 8.55 -1.21
N ARG A 18 10.35 9.60 -0.51
CA ARG A 18 11.04 10.20 0.64
C ARG A 18 11.23 9.22 1.80
N LYS A 19 10.27 8.32 2.04
CA LYS A 19 10.42 7.28 3.07
C LYS A 19 11.57 6.32 2.73
N TYR A 20 11.65 5.88 1.49
CA TYR A 20 12.75 5.03 1.04
C TYR A 20 14.09 5.77 1.00
N LEU A 21 14.10 7.01 0.54
CA LEU A 21 15.31 7.85 0.50
C LEU A 21 15.92 8.02 1.88
N ARG A 22 15.11 8.22 2.95
CA ARG A 22 15.63 8.30 4.32
C ARG A 22 16.42 7.05 4.73
N HIS A 23 15.99 5.88 4.26
CA HIS A 23 16.72 4.63 4.51
C HIS A 23 17.95 4.51 3.60
N LEU A 24 17.79 4.79 2.30
CA LEU A 24 18.88 4.68 1.33
C LEU A 24 20.08 5.59 1.67
N VAL A 25 19.81 6.86 2.05
CA VAL A 25 20.89 7.78 2.43
C VAL A 25 21.57 7.41 3.75
N ALA A 26 20.88 6.66 4.64
CA ALA A 26 21.47 6.13 5.85
C ALA A 26 22.38 4.91 5.60
N LEU A 27 22.33 4.31 4.41
CA LEU A 27 23.15 3.16 3.99
C LEU A 27 24.34 3.61 3.12
N GLU A 28 24.99 4.72 3.49
CA GLU A 28 26.06 5.39 2.70
C GLU A 28 27.23 4.49 2.30
N ASP A 29 27.56 3.48 3.12
CA ASP A 29 28.60 2.47 2.78
C ASP A 29 28.11 1.42 1.76
N ALA A 30 26.84 1.40 1.49
CA ALA A 30 26.17 0.33 0.75
C ALA A 30 25.47 0.79 -0.52
N VAL A 31 24.99 2.03 -0.55
CA VAL A 31 24.19 2.62 -1.63
C VAL A 31 24.67 4.04 -1.93
N GLU A 32 24.83 4.33 -3.21
CA GLU A 32 25.01 5.68 -3.72
C GLU A 32 23.75 6.10 -4.50
N VAL A 33 23.05 7.14 -4.06
CA VAL A 33 21.96 7.75 -4.84
C VAL A 33 22.58 8.62 -5.93
N VAL A 34 22.66 8.09 -7.15
CA VAL A 34 23.33 8.76 -8.30
C VAL A 34 22.40 9.67 -9.07
N ALA A 35 21.09 9.52 -8.91
CA ALA A 35 20.11 10.39 -9.53
C ALA A 35 18.78 10.39 -8.79
N VAL A 36 18.13 11.56 -8.78
CA VAL A 36 16.74 11.73 -8.34
C VAL A 36 15.97 12.44 -9.43
N VAL A 37 14.82 11.89 -9.81
CA VAL A 37 14.01 12.38 -10.94
C VAL A 37 12.63 12.80 -10.43
N GLU A 38 12.30 14.09 -10.56
CA GLU A 38 10.99 14.63 -10.15
C GLU A 38 10.58 15.75 -11.12
N ARG A 39 9.36 15.65 -11.67
CA ARG A 39 8.85 16.62 -12.64
C ARG A 39 8.37 17.94 -12.03
N ASP A 40 7.95 17.90 -10.77
CA ASP A 40 7.54 19.08 -10.02
C ASP A 40 8.78 19.77 -9.45
N ALA A 41 9.09 20.97 -9.97
CA ALA A 41 10.30 21.70 -9.61
C ALA A 41 10.35 22.10 -8.13
N LEU A 42 9.20 22.45 -7.51
CA LEU A 42 9.14 22.81 -6.09
C LEU A 42 9.39 21.58 -5.22
N ARG A 43 8.78 20.45 -5.57
CA ARG A 43 8.99 19.17 -4.87
C ARG A 43 10.43 18.68 -5.00
N LEU A 44 11.03 18.84 -6.17
CA LEU A 44 12.44 18.52 -6.39
C LEU A 44 13.35 19.40 -5.51
N ALA A 45 13.09 20.71 -5.47
CA ALA A 45 13.85 21.66 -4.66
C ALA A 45 13.72 21.36 -3.14
N GLU A 46 12.50 21.07 -2.68
CA GLU A 46 12.25 20.69 -1.29
C GLU A 46 12.97 19.39 -0.92
N GLY A 47 12.87 18.35 -1.78
CA GLY A 47 13.57 17.09 -1.57
C GLY A 47 15.09 17.23 -1.63
N LYS A 48 15.61 18.04 -2.55
CA LYS A 48 17.03 18.37 -2.61
C LYS A 48 17.51 18.98 -1.30
N SER A 49 16.75 19.92 -0.72
CA SER A 49 17.08 20.54 0.56
C SER A 49 16.98 19.53 1.73
N GLU A 50 15.95 18.68 1.75
CA GLU A 50 15.74 17.68 2.81
C GLU A 50 16.88 16.66 2.89
N PHE A 51 17.39 16.21 1.75
CA PHE A 51 18.40 15.13 1.66
C PHE A 51 19.82 15.64 1.38
N GLY A 52 20.03 16.96 1.21
CA GLY A 52 21.33 17.53 0.91
C GLY A 52 21.87 17.17 -0.47
N PHE A 53 21.00 16.85 -1.45
CA PHE A 53 21.44 16.46 -2.78
C PHE A 53 22.02 17.66 -3.56
N VAL A 54 23.07 17.39 -4.32
CA VAL A 54 23.64 18.37 -5.27
C VAL A 54 22.80 18.46 -6.54
N SER A 55 22.88 19.59 -7.24
CA SER A 55 22.03 19.81 -8.44
C SER A 55 22.31 18.83 -9.57
N GLU A 56 23.53 18.36 -9.66
CA GLU A 56 24.05 17.49 -10.71
C GLU A 56 23.38 16.11 -10.75
N ILE A 57 22.81 15.65 -9.62
CA ILE A 57 22.07 14.40 -9.57
C ILE A 57 20.54 14.60 -9.60
N CYS A 58 20.05 15.84 -9.72
CA CYS A 58 18.62 16.17 -9.73
C CYS A 58 18.14 16.40 -11.17
N TYR A 59 17.19 15.57 -11.63
CA TYR A 59 16.67 15.60 -12.99
C TYR A 59 15.20 16.01 -13.03
N PRO A 60 14.81 16.96 -13.93
CA PRO A 60 13.42 17.45 -14.00
C PRO A 60 12.50 16.50 -14.77
N SER A 61 13.01 15.47 -15.41
CA SER A 61 12.19 14.49 -16.15
C SER A 61 12.91 13.15 -16.32
N VAL A 62 12.12 12.13 -16.60
CA VAL A 62 12.60 10.79 -16.92
C VAL A 62 13.53 10.81 -18.15
N ASP A 63 13.16 11.57 -19.16
CA ASP A 63 13.97 11.71 -20.39
C ASP A 63 15.32 12.40 -20.10
N ALA A 64 15.33 13.44 -19.28
CA ALA A 64 16.56 14.11 -18.88
C ALA A 64 17.55 13.15 -18.21
N PHE A 65 17.07 12.26 -17.34
CA PHE A 65 17.92 11.23 -16.74
C PHE A 65 18.46 10.25 -17.78
N PHE A 66 17.59 9.63 -18.58
CA PHE A 66 18.03 8.60 -19.54
C PHE A 66 18.93 9.15 -20.67
N THR A 67 18.87 10.45 -20.96
CA THR A 67 19.76 11.10 -21.94
C THR A 67 21.06 11.63 -21.32
N SER A 68 21.16 11.71 -19.98
CA SER A 68 22.35 12.24 -19.30
C SER A 68 23.58 11.35 -19.41
N GLY A 69 23.41 10.06 -19.70
CA GLY A 69 24.48 9.06 -19.71
C GLY A 69 24.90 8.56 -18.32
N VAL A 70 24.27 9.03 -17.24
CA VAL A 70 24.52 8.53 -15.89
C VAL A 70 24.12 7.07 -15.81
N GLN A 71 25.05 6.23 -15.31
CA GLN A 71 24.83 4.80 -15.12
C GLN A 71 24.30 4.54 -13.71
N ALA A 72 23.32 3.65 -13.58
CA ALA A 72 22.80 3.13 -12.32
C ALA A 72 22.67 1.60 -12.38
N ASP A 73 22.90 0.95 -11.26
CA ASP A 73 22.74 -0.51 -11.11
C ASP A 73 21.30 -0.89 -10.81
N ALA A 74 20.56 0.03 -10.17
CA ALA A 74 19.21 -0.20 -9.71
C ALA A 74 18.35 1.07 -9.82
N ALA A 75 17.05 0.87 -10.01
CA ALA A 75 16.02 1.90 -10.04
C ALA A 75 14.97 1.65 -8.96
N LEU A 76 14.64 2.68 -8.19
CA LEU A 76 13.44 2.74 -7.36
C LEU A 76 12.42 3.63 -8.09
N VAL A 77 11.24 3.08 -8.39
CA VAL A 77 10.14 3.80 -9.05
C VAL A 77 9.02 4.01 -8.04
N ALA A 78 8.80 5.27 -7.64
CA ALA A 78 7.79 5.66 -6.65
C ALA A 78 7.06 6.95 -7.12
N THR A 79 6.59 6.90 -8.33
CA THR A 79 5.84 7.93 -9.07
C THR A 79 4.32 7.67 -8.99
N PRO A 80 3.43 8.46 -9.60
CA PRO A 80 2.02 8.10 -9.78
C PRO A 80 1.83 6.82 -10.59
N ASP A 81 0.73 6.11 -10.30
CA ASP A 81 0.45 4.75 -10.77
C ASP A 81 0.52 4.58 -12.30
N ASP A 82 0.00 5.57 -13.05
CA ASP A 82 -0.04 5.61 -14.51
C ASP A 82 1.35 5.61 -15.17
N SER A 83 2.34 6.17 -14.49
CA SER A 83 3.71 6.29 -14.99
C SER A 83 4.61 5.10 -14.68
N HIS A 84 4.19 4.18 -13.81
CA HIS A 84 4.97 3.03 -13.37
C HIS A 84 5.48 2.19 -14.54
N PHE A 85 4.58 1.80 -15.44
CA PHE A 85 4.90 0.94 -16.58
C PHE A 85 6.01 1.49 -17.45
N GLY A 86 5.85 2.76 -17.91
CA GLY A 86 6.79 3.38 -18.83
C GLY A 86 8.20 3.53 -18.25
N ILE A 87 8.30 3.93 -16.98
CA ILE A 87 9.57 4.10 -16.28
C ILE A 87 10.22 2.74 -16.00
N ALA A 88 9.45 1.78 -15.50
CA ALA A 88 9.93 0.45 -15.17
C ALA A 88 10.47 -0.30 -16.40
N MET A 89 9.76 -0.23 -17.55
CA MET A 89 10.23 -0.82 -18.81
C MET A 89 11.56 -0.23 -19.29
N ARG A 90 11.73 1.09 -19.14
CA ARG A 90 13.00 1.75 -19.49
C ARG A 90 14.13 1.33 -18.56
N ALA A 91 13.87 1.24 -17.27
CA ALA A 91 14.86 0.79 -16.28
C ALA A 91 15.32 -0.64 -16.57
N LEU A 92 14.38 -1.59 -16.76
CA LEU A 92 14.69 -2.98 -17.13
C LEU A 92 15.43 -3.07 -18.45
N GLY A 93 14.99 -2.31 -19.48
CA GLY A 93 15.64 -2.26 -20.80
C GLY A 93 17.05 -1.68 -20.76
N SER A 94 17.40 -0.90 -19.74
CA SER A 94 18.74 -0.38 -19.48
C SER A 94 19.60 -1.28 -18.61
N GLY A 95 19.11 -2.49 -18.25
CA GLY A 95 19.83 -3.47 -17.45
C GLY A 95 19.88 -3.17 -15.95
N MET A 96 19.04 -2.28 -15.45
CA MET A 96 18.93 -1.97 -14.03
C MET A 96 18.12 -3.03 -13.29
N ALA A 97 18.45 -3.31 -12.03
CA ALA A 97 17.54 -3.93 -11.09
C ALA A 97 16.37 -2.96 -10.79
N LEU A 98 15.19 -3.50 -10.50
CA LEU A 98 13.98 -2.68 -10.33
C LEU A 98 13.30 -2.92 -8.98
N LEU A 99 13.09 -1.86 -8.20
CA LEU A 99 12.14 -1.83 -7.09
C LEU A 99 11.00 -0.89 -7.45
N LEU A 100 9.81 -1.44 -7.66
CA LEU A 100 8.63 -0.71 -8.15
C LEU A 100 7.60 -0.53 -7.03
N GLU A 101 7.10 0.69 -6.84
CA GLU A 101 5.95 0.93 -5.97
C GLU A 101 4.67 0.29 -6.54
N LYS A 102 3.76 -0.01 -5.63
CA LYS A 102 2.45 -0.56 -5.98
C LYS A 102 1.50 0.56 -6.47
N PRO A 103 0.52 0.24 -7.33
CA PRO A 103 0.31 -1.03 -8.03
C PRO A 103 1.36 -1.25 -9.13
N MET A 104 1.51 -2.49 -9.59
CA MET A 104 2.49 -2.85 -10.63
C MET A 104 2.32 -2.02 -11.91
N ALA A 105 1.11 -1.94 -12.41
CA ALA A 105 0.67 -1.12 -13.53
C ALA A 105 -0.86 -1.00 -13.51
N VAL A 106 -1.44 -0.28 -14.45
CA VAL A 106 -2.88 0.06 -14.47
C VAL A 106 -3.70 -0.78 -15.47
N THR A 107 -3.06 -1.66 -16.25
CA THR A 107 -3.73 -2.63 -17.13
C THR A 107 -3.09 -4.02 -17.05
N GLU A 108 -3.85 -5.07 -17.37
CA GLU A 108 -3.35 -6.46 -17.40
C GLU A 108 -2.16 -6.62 -18.38
N ASP A 109 -2.28 -6.06 -19.59
CA ASP A 109 -1.22 -6.15 -20.61
C ASP A 109 0.09 -5.51 -20.14
N GLN A 110 0.01 -4.38 -19.45
CA GLN A 110 1.18 -3.73 -18.86
C GLN A 110 1.81 -4.61 -17.79
N CYS A 111 1.02 -5.20 -16.90
CA CYS A 111 1.52 -6.10 -15.86
C CYS A 111 2.22 -7.35 -16.45
N LEU A 112 1.59 -7.98 -17.42
CA LEU A 112 2.16 -9.14 -18.13
C LEU A 112 3.46 -8.78 -18.86
N SER A 113 3.49 -7.63 -19.53
CA SER A 113 4.68 -7.13 -20.22
C SER A 113 5.84 -6.84 -19.26
N LEU A 114 5.56 -6.23 -18.10
CA LEU A 114 6.56 -5.99 -17.06
C LEU A 114 7.15 -7.28 -16.50
N VAL A 115 6.29 -8.27 -16.18
CA VAL A 115 6.77 -9.57 -15.66
C VAL A 115 7.57 -10.31 -16.72
N SER A 116 7.16 -10.25 -17.99
CA SER A 116 7.92 -10.83 -19.11
C SER A 116 9.30 -10.17 -19.25
N ALA A 117 9.38 -8.84 -19.23
CA ALA A 117 10.64 -8.10 -19.30
C ALA A 117 11.55 -8.40 -18.10
N ALA A 118 10.98 -8.45 -16.89
CA ALA A 118 11.72 -8.79 -15.67
C ALA A 118 12.26 -10.22 -15.72
N SER A 119 11.49 -11.18 -16.24
CA SER A 119 11.90 -12.57 -16.40
C SER A 119 13.00 -12.75 -17.43
N ALA A 120 13.04 -11.91 -18.47
CA ALA A 120 14.11 -11.90 -19.46
C ALA A 120 15.38 -11.19 -18.95
N SER A 121 15.28 -10.40 -17.90
CA SER A 121 16.39 -9.73 -17.25
C SER A 121 17.12 -10.66 -16.29
N SER A 122 18.46 -10.56 -16.23
CA SER A 122 19.25 -11.22 -15.18
C SER A 122 19.26 -10.45 -13.86
N ARG A 123 18.58 -9.30 -13.81
CA ARG A 123 18.55 -8.40 -12.64
C ARG A 123 17.29 -8.65 -11.80
N PRO A 124 17.38 -8.50 -10.47
CA PRO A 124 16.20 -8.57 -9.60
C PRO A 124 15.17 -7.49 -9.96
N ALA A 125 13.90 -7.89 -9.93
CA ALA A 125 12.78 -6.97 -10.10
C ALA A 125 11.67 -7.30 -9.09
N GLY A 126 11.31 -6.35 -8.24
CA GLY A 126 10.35 -6.53 -7.15
C GLY A 126 9.31 -5.43 -7.06
N LEU A 127 8.20 -5.78 -6.40
CA LEU A 127 7.08 -4.87 -6.11
C LEU A 127 7.01 -4.55 -4.61
N CYS A 128 6.71 -3.30 -4.27
CA CYS A 128 6.63 -2.83 -2.89
C CYS A 128 5.36 -3.32 -2.17
N TYR A 129 5.15 -4.64 -2.12
CA TYR A 129 4.11 -5.26 -1.31
C TYR A 129 4.58 -5.41 0.13
N VAL A 130 4.54 -4.30 0.87
CA VAL A 130 5.11 -4.16 2.22
C VAL A 130 4.50 -5.11 3.26
N LEU A 131 3.27 -5.60 3.07
CA LEU A 131 2.64 -6.53 4.03
C LEU A 131 3.38 -7.87 4.11
N ARG A 132 4.08 -8.28 3.05
CA ARG A 132 4.96 -9.47 3.07
C ARG A 132 6.14 -9.33 4.04
N TYR A 133 6.48 -8.11 4.45
CA TYR A 133 7.60 -7.78 5.35
C TYR A 133 7.11 -7.35 6.74
N HIS A 134 5.82 -7.12 6.90
CA HIS A 134 5.26 -6.61 8.14
C HIS A 134 5.19 -7.71 9.21
N PRO A 135 5.75 -7.52 10.42
CA PRO A 135 5.83 -8.56 11.45
C PRO A 135 4.47 -9.18 11.82
N TYR A 136 3.45 -8.37 11.98
CA TYR A 136 2.09 -8.81 12.30
C TYR A 136 1.49 -9.75 11.23
N TYR A 137 1.60 -9.40 9.94
CA TYR A 137 1.10 -10.24 8.84
C TYR A 137 1.91 -11.52 8.66
N ASN A 138 3.22 -11.46 8.92
CA ASN A 138 4.07 -12.66 8.97
C ASN A 138 3.64 -13.57 10.11
N ARG A 139 3.26 -13.02 11.27
CA ARG A 139 2.75 -13.80 12.40
C ARG A 139 1.44 -14.50 12.07
N LEU A 140 0.47 -13.80 11.46
CA LEU A 140 -0.78 -14.40 11.00
C LEU A 140 -0.52 -15.58 10.05
N ARG A 141 0.40 -15.43 9.12
CA ARG A 141 0.79 -16.51 8.21
C ARG A 141 1.45 -17.68 8.95
N GLU A 142 2.32 -17.42 9.91
CA GLU A 142 2.93 -18.48 10.74
C GLU A 142 1.86 -19.24 11.55
N LEU A 143 0.96 -18.53 12.19
CA LEU A 143 -0.13 -19.13 12.96
C LEU A 143 -1.07 -19.96 12.08
N SER A 144 -1.31 -19.54 10.82
CA SER A 144 -2.17 -20.29 9.90
C SER A 144 -1.61 -21.64 9.48
N THR A 145 -0.35 -21.95 9.81
CA THR A 145 0.28 -23.25 9.57
C THR A 145 0.17 -24.22 10.77
N LEU A 146 -0.54 -23.86 11.83
CA LEU A 146 -0.74 -24.73 12.98
C LEU A 146 -1.48 -26.02 12.58
N SER A 147 -0.87 -27.16 12.89
CA SER A 147 -1.37 -28.48 12.46
C SER A 147 -2.79 -28.82 12.93
N GLY A 148 -3.21 -28.26 14.08
CA GLY A 148 -4.54 -28.49 14.63
C GLY A 148 -5.68 -27.76 13.93
N LEU A 149 -5.40 -26.76 13.10
CA LEU A 149 -6.42 -25.95 12.43
C LEU A 149 -7.05 -26.65 11.21
N GLY A 150 -6.32 -27.55 10.56
CA GLY A 150 -6.72 -28.09 9.27
C GLY A 150 -6.49 -27.08 8.13
N ARG A 151 -7.20 -27.24 7.01
CA ARG A 151 -7.07 -26.36 5.86
C ARG A 151 -7.87 -25.07 6.03
N ILE A 152 -7.44 -23.99 5.38
CA ILE A 152 -8.23 -22.78 5.24
C ILE A 152 -9.46 -23.09 4.38
N VAL A 153 -10.65 -22.70 4.87
CA VAL A 153 -11.94 -22.86 4.16
C VAL A 153 -12.36 -21.54 3.54
N SER A 154 -12.29 -20.45 4.31
CA SER A 154 -12.60 -19.11 3.80
C SER A 154 -11.78 -18.04 4.52
N VAL A 155 -11.64 -16.89 3.84
CA VAL A 155 -11.04 -15.68 4.41
C VAL A 155 -11.98 -14.50 4.14
N HIS A 156 -12.31 -13.75 5.19
CA HIS A 156 -13.07 -12.51 5.11
C HIS A 156 -12.17 -11.37 5.54
N HIS A 157 -11.94 -10.43 4.65
CA HIS A 157 -11.02 -9.32 4.88
C HIS A 157 -11.68 -7.98 4.57
N LYS A 158 -11.63 -7.07 5.53
CA LYS A 158 -12.11 -5.70 5.37
C LYS A 158 -10.96 -4.73 5.41
N VAL A 159 -10.86 -3.90 4.39
CA VAL A 159 -9.93 -2.77 4.28
C VAL A 159 -10.71 -1.50 4.51
N VAL A 160 -10.49 -0.86 5.63
CA VAL A 160 -11.12 0.41 5.97
C VAL A 160 -10.22 1.56 5.53
N VAL A 161 -10.78 2.47 4.75
CA VAL A 161 -10.15 3.73 4.35
C VAL A 161 -10.82 4.85 5.14
N GLY A 162 -10.16 5.34 6.18
CA GLY A 162 -10.70 6.38 7.04
C GLY A 162 -11.06 7.66 6.28
N VAL A 163 -12.05 8.37 6.79
CA VAL A 163 -12.63 9.57 6.15
C VAL A 163 -11.60 10.61 5.73
N ASP A 164 -10.58 10.85 6.55
CA ASP A 164 -9.54 11.84 6.23
C ASP A 164 -8.70 11.41 5.04
N ARG A 165 -8.28 10.14 5.01
CA ARG A 165 -7.56 9.55 3.88
C ARG A 165 -8.44 9.52 2.63
N MET A 166 -9.68 9.06 2.75
CA MET A 166 -10.60 8.97 1.63
C MET A 166 -10.82 10.33 0.99
N THR A 167 -11.18 11.33 1.80
CA THR A 167 -11.48 12.68 1.29
C THR A 167 -10.25 13.42 0.77
N HIS A 168 -9.07 13.21 1.38
CA HIS A 168 -7.82 13.82 0.92
C HIS A 168 -7.29 13.15 -0.35
N THR A 169 -7.21 11.83 -0.36
CA THR A 169 -6.49 11.10 -1.42
C THR A 169 -7.39 10.77 -2.61
N PHE A 170 -8.59 10.24 -2.33
CA PHE A 170 -9.44 9.60 -3.33
C PHE A 170 -10.66 10.44 -3.76
N VAL A 171 -10.96 11.54 -3.05
CA VAL A 171 -12.05 12.46 -3.45
C VAL A 171 -11.48 13.76 -4.00
N ARG A 172 -10.54 14.40 -3.28
CA ARG A 172 -9.93 15.69 -3.68
C ARG A 172 -8.58 15.53 -4.35
N GLY A 173 -7.88 14.43 -4.08
CA GLY A 173 -6.48 14.21 -4.41
C GLY A 173 -6.20 13.68 -5.81
N LEU A 174 -4.99 13.16 -6.00
CA LEU A 174 -4.51 12.63 -7.29
C LEU A 174 -5.20 11.34 -7.71
N TRP A 175 -5.70 10.57 -6.75
CA TRP A 175 -6.40 9.30 -6.99
C TRP A 175 -7.93 9.45 -7.04
N SER A 176 -8.44 10.67 -7.32
CA SER A 176 -9.88 10.93 -7.39
C SER A 176 -10.53 10.43 -8.67
N ARG A 177 -9.73 10.28 -9.74
CA ARG A 177 -10.20 9.78 -11.03
C ARG A 177 -9.40 8.55 -11.46
N SER A 178 -10.13 7.52 -11.85
CA SER A 178 -9.53 6.25 -12.26
C SER A 178 -8.69 6.36 -13.54
N GLU A 179 -9.06 7.29 -14.43
CA GLU A 179 -8.31 7.55 -15.68
C GLU A 179 -6.99 8.29 -15.46
N ASP A 180 -6.88 9.10 -14.39
CA ASP A 180 -5.67 9.88 -14.07
C ASP A 180 -4.71 9.11 -13.16
N SER A 181 -5.14 7.97 -12.61
CA SER A 181 -4.32 7.15 -11.71
C SER A 181 -4.60 5.66 -11.89
N SER A 182 -5.49 5.09 -11.08
CA SER A 182 -5.94 3.71 -11.14
C SER A 182 -7.24 3.54 -10.34
N PRO A 183 -8.01 2.46 -10.58
CA PRO A 183 -9.16 2.12 -9.73
C PRO A 183 -8.76 2.01 -8.26
N ILE A 184 -9.59 2.54 -7.35
CA ILE A 184 -9.27 2.57 -5.92
C ILE A 184 -9.00 1.18 -5.33
N PHE A 185 -9.74 0.15 -5.77
CA PHE A 185 -9.53 -1.21 -5.29
C PHE A 185 -8.14 -1.74 -5.65
N LEU A 186 -7.64 -1.42 -6.84
CA LEU A 186 -6.27 -1.72 -7.25
C LEU A 186 -5.25 -0.92 -6.41
N SER A 187 -5.39 0.41 -6.37
CA SER A 187 -4.40 1.27 -5.70
C SER A 187 -4.35 1.06 -4.18
N LYS A 188 -5.49 0.68 -3.57
CA LYS A 188 -5.62 0.55 -2.11
C LYS A 188 -5.52 -0.89 -1.61
N CYS A 189 -6.16 -1.86 -2.29
CA CYS A 189 -6.29 -3.21 -1.77
C CYS A 189 -5.29 -4.22 -2.36
N CYS A 190 -4.51 -3.86 -3.39
CA CYS A 190 -3.65 -4.84 -4.07
C CYS A 190 -2.63 -5.51 -3.14
N HIS A 191 -2.07 -4.80 -2.16
CA HIS A 191 -1.15 -5.41 -1.20
C HIS A 191 -1.87 -6.25 -0.13
N ASP A 192 -3.13 -5.96 0.16
CA ASP A 192 -3.97 -6.81 1.02
C ASP A 192 -4.32 -8.11 0.29
N VAL A 193 -4.79 -8.02 -0.95
CA VAL A 193 -5.08 -9.19 -1.81
C VAL A 193 -3.83 -10.04 -2.02
N ASP A 194 -2.67 -9.43 -2.22
CA ASP A 194 -1.40 -10.13 -2.33
C ASP A 194 -1.05 -10.93 -1.07
N TRP A 195 -1.22 -10.31 0.09
CA TRP A 195 -0.99 -10.99 1.36
C TRP A 195 -1.96 -12.17 1.55
N LEU A 196 -3.26 -11.98 1.24
CA LEU A 196 -4.28 -13.03 1.32
C LEU A 196 -3.98 -14.20 0.36
N PHE A 197 -3.55 -13.92 -0.86
CA PHE A 197 -3.14 -14.96 -1.80
C PHE A 197 -1.91 -15.72 -1.32
N SER A 198 -0.93 -15.00 -0.77
CA SER A 198 0.23 -15.63 -0.12
C SER A 198 -0.16 -16.50 1.08
N LEU A 199 -1.19 -16.11 1.84
CA LEU A 199 -1.69 -16.87 2.98
C LEU A 199 -2.28 -18.23 2.57
N VAL A 200 -3.04 -18.26 1.48
CA VAL A 200 -3.67 -19.49 0.95
C VAL A 200 -2.78 -20.26 -0.03
N GLY A 201 -1.55 -19.77 -0.28
CA GLY A 201 -0.58 -20.42 -1.18
C GLY A 201 -0.89 -20.25 -2.66
N LEU A 202 -1.72 -19.27 -3.06
CA LEU A 202 -2.02 -18.99 -4.47
C LEU A 202 -0.80 -18.36 -5.15
N THR A 203 -0.34 -18.97 -6.23
CA THR A 203 0.84 -18.53 -6.97
C THR A 203 0.55 -18.18 -8.44
N ASP A 204 -0.58 -18.63 -8.97
CA ASP A 204 -1.00 -18.39 -10.35
C ASP A 204 -2.44 -17.91 -10.43
N ILE A 205 -2.70 -16.90 -11.26
CA ILE A 205 -4.04 -16.33 -11.45
C ILE A 205 -5.04 -17.35 -11.98
N SER A 206 -4.59 -18.39 -12.69
CA SER A 206 -5.42 -19.48 -13.18
C SER A 206 -6.00 -20.37 -12.08
N GLU A 207 -5.51 -20.29 -10.86
CA GLU A 207 -6.07 -20.96 -9.69
C GLU A 207 -7.39 -20.32 -9.23
N ILE A 208 -7.67 -19.08 -9.65
CA ILE A 208 -8.96 -18.41 -9.41
C ILE A 208 -9.98 -18.93 -10.42
N GLU A 209 -11.06 -19.50 -9.92
CA GLU A 209 -12.17 -19.99 -10.72
C GLU A 209 -13.11 -18.85 -11.14
N THR A 210 -13.51 -17.99 -10.17
CA THR A 210 -14.35 -16.82 -10.42
C THR A 210 -13.92 -15.61 -9.63
N VAL A 211 -14.16 -14.43 -10.21
CA VAL A 211 -14.07 -13.13 -9.55
C VAL A 211 -15.41 -12.43 -9.65
N ASP A 212 -16.13 -12.35 -8.53
CA ASP A 212 -17.38 -11.61 -8.42
C ASP A 212 -17.12 -10.31 -7.67
N SER A 213 -17.50 -9.17 -8.24
CA SER A 213 -17.23 -7.88 -7.60
C SER A 213 -18.31 -6.86 -7.88
N LYS A 214 -18.61 -6.05 -6.86
CA LYS A 214 -19.54 -4.94 -6.96
C LYS A 214 -19.06 -3.75 -6.15
N GLY A 215 -19.00 -2.58 -6.80
CA GLY A 215 -18.65 -1.32 -6.17
C GLY A 215 -19.76 -0.27 -6.29
N SER A 216 -19.63 0.79 -5.52
CA SER A 216 -20.52 1.96 -5.57
C SER A 216 -19.80 3.22 -5.16
N LEU A 217 -20.25 4.35 -5.72
CA LEU A 217 -19.95 5.70 -5.26
C LEU A 217 -21.26 6.30 -4.75
N SER A 218 -21.47 6.26 -3.44
CA SER A 218 -22.75 6.59 -2.81
C SER A 218 -22.69 7.77 -1.86
N ARG A 219 -21.55 7.97 -1.22
CA ARG A 219 -21.36 9.03 -0.20
C ARG A 219 -20.78 10.31 -0.79
N TYR A 220 -19.69 10.20 -1.55
CA TYR A 220 -18.94 11.36 -2.04
C TYR A 220 -19.40 11.76 -3.45
N CYS A 221 -20.68 12.08 -3.58
CA CYS A 221 -21.31 12.45 -4.83
C CYS A 221 -22.42 13.50 -4.60
N THR A 222 -22.82 14.19 -5.66
CA THR A 222 -23.80 15.28 -5.60
C THR A 222 -25.17 14.83 -5.06
N ALA A 223 -25.56 13.57 -5.34
CA ALA A 223 -26.84 13.03 -4.84
C ALA A 223 -26.90 12.96 -3.29
N SER A 224 -25.76 12.90 -2.62
CA SER A 224 -25.64 12.86 -1.16
C SER A 224 -25.32 14.22 -0.53
N ALA A 225 -25.28 15.29 -1.34
CA ALA A 225 -24.95 16.63 -0.86
C ALA A 225 -26.04 17.17 0.07
N PRO A 226 -25.70 17.66 1.28
CA PRO A 226 -26.65 18.35 2.13
C PRO A 226 -27.18 19.63 1.46
N SER A 227 -28.46 19.92 1.68
CA SER A 227 -29.08 21.18 1.19
C SER A 227 -28.30 22.39 1.71
N GLY A 228 -27.96 23.30 0.82
CA GLY A 228 -27.17 24.50 1.13
C GLY A 228 -25.66 24.29 1.17
N SER A 229 -25.16 23.12 0.83
CA SER A 229 -23.71 22.91 0.67
C SER A 229 -23.14 23.75 -0.47
N ALA A 230 -21.97 24.39 -0.24
CA ALA A 230 -21.26 25.17 -1.25
C ALA A 230 -20.24 24.30 -2.03
N LEU A 231 -19.76 24.81 -3.16
CA LEU A 231 -18.74 24.14 -3.96
C LEU A 231 -17.37 24.02 -3.25
N ARG A 232 -17.10 24.94 -2.31
CA ARG A 232 -15.87 24.94 -1.51
C ARG A 232 -16.19 24.98 -0.02
N CYS A 233 -15.34 24.30 0.77
CA CYS A 233 -15.55 24.23 2.22
C CYS A 233 -15.44 25.59 2.91
N ILE A 234 -14.55 26.47 2.41
CA ILE A 234 -14.32 27.79 3.01
C ILE A 234 -15.53 28.72 2.88
N ASP A 235 -16.36 28.51 1.86
CA ASP A 235 -17.57 29.29 1.59
C ASP A 235 -18.86 28.61 2.06
N CYS A 236 -18.74 27.43 2.68
CA CYS A 236 -19.89 26.59 3.00
C CYS A 236 -20.53 26.99 4.36
N PRO A 237 -21.83 27.32 4.41
CA PRO A 237 -22.49 27.64 5.66
C PRO A 237 -22.60 26.48 6.64
N LEU A 238 -22.40 25.23 6.14
CA LEU A 238 -22.44 24.01 6.94
C LEU A 238 -21.04 23.58 7.43
N GLU A 239 -20.00 24.38 7.14
CA GLU A 239 -18.60 24.00 7.33
C GLU A 239 -18.30 23.57 8.77
N SER A 240 -18.77 24.32 9.77
CA SER A 240 -18.46 24.08 11.19
C SER A 240 -19.01 22.77 11.76
N SER A 241 -20.02 22.17 11.12
CA SER A 241 -20.63 20.91 11.52
C SER A 241 -20.32 19.75 10.55
N CYS A 242 -19.59 20.04 9.47
CA CYS A 242 -19.31 19.06 8.43
C CYS A 242 -18.11 18.17 8.79
N ARG A 243 -18.33 16.87 8.95
CA ARG A 243 -17.23 15.88 9.21
C ARG A 243 -16.21 15.79 8.09
N TYR A 244 -16.51 16.29 6.89
CA TYR A 244 -15.63 16.27 5.71
C TYR A 244 -14.98 17.61 5.44
N SER A 245 -15.03 18.53 6.41
CA SER A 245 -14.53 19.89 6.24
C SER A 245 -13.04 19.91 5.90
N ALA A 246 -12.69 20.47 4.73
CA ALA A 246 -11.31 20.75 4.36
C ALA A 246 -10.67 21.79 5.28
N VAL A 247 -11.48 22.74 5.77
CA VAL A 247 -11.03 23.78 6.71
C VAL A 247 -10.65 23.14 8.05
N ASP A 248 -11.45 22.18 8.53
CA ASP A 248 -11.10 21.43 9.73
C ASP A 248 -9.84 20.62 9.55
N LEU A 249 -9.77 19.80 8.51
CA LEU A 249 -8.66 18.89 8.25
C LEU A 249 -7.33 19.64 8.09
N TYR A 250 -7.29 20.66 7.22
CA TYR A 250 -6.04 21.29 6.82
C TYR A 250 -5.66 22.51 7.66
N ARG A 251 -6.64 23.36 8.01
CA ARG A 251 -6.36 24.60 8.75
C ARG A 251 -6.41 24.42 10.25
N ARG A 252 -7.45 23.77 10.81
CA ARG A 252 -7.61 23.63 12.27
C ARG A 252 -6.75 22.51 12.84
N ARG A 253 -6.77 21.32 12.22
CA ARG A 253 -5.97 20.16 12.67
C ARG A 253 -4.54 20.15 12.11
N GLY A 254 -4.29 20.83 11.00
CA GLY A 254 -2.98 20.85 10.33
C GLY A 254 -2.57 19.51 9.73
N GLU A 255 -3.50 18.58 9.56
CA GLU A 255 -3.26 17.23 9.08
C GLU A 255 -3.24 17.17 7.54
N TRP A 256 -2.60 16.11 6.97
CA TRP A 256 -2.54 15.83 5.53
C TRP A 256 -1.97 16.97 4.67
N THR A 257 -1.36 17.96 5.27
CA THR A 257 -0.80 19.13 4.57
C THR A 257 0.58 18.87 3.96
N GLY A 258 1.20 17.70 4.19
CA GLY A 258 2.53 17.37 3.67
C GLY A 258 2.70 17.42 2.15
N ASN A 259 1.59 17.34 1.40
CA ASN A 259 1.58 17.47 -0.06
C ASN A 259 1.43 18.92 -0.55
N PHE A 260 1.21 19.88 0.35
CA PHE A 260 1.08 21.31 0.01
C PHE A 260 2.46 21.93 0.02
N ILE A 261 3.01 22.17 -1.15
CA ILE A 261 4.36 22.69 -1.30
C ILE A 261 4.29 24.22 -1.36
N PRO A 262 4.93 24.94 -0.41
CA PRO A 262 5.02 26.40 -0.46
C PRO A 262 5.78 26.87 -1.70
N ALA A 263 5.30 27.93 -2.33
CA ALA A 263 6.08 28.68 -3.31
C ALA A 263 7.21 29.44 -2.59
N GLU A 264 8.16 29.98 -3.36
CA GLU A 264 9.26 30.76 -2.79
C GLU A 264 8.72 31.95 -1.97
N GLY A 265 9.11 32.01 -0.69
CA GLY A 265 8.65 33.04 0.24
C GLY A 265 7.27 32.81 0.87
N GLU A 266 6.53 31.76 0.45
CA GLU A 266 5.21 31.43 1.00
C GLU A 266 5.36 30.65 2.32
N THR A 267 4.65 31.06 3.35
CA THR A 267 4.57 30.35 4.61
C THR A 267 3.64 29.14 4.51
N ARG A 268 3.77 28.21 5.47
CA ARG A 268 2.88 27.03 5.54
C ARG A 268 1.40 27.41 5.62
N ASN A 269 1.06 28.45 6.34
CA ASN A 269 -0.32 28.90 6.47
C ASN A 269 -0.85 29.51 5.17
N GLU A 270 -0.04 30.25 4.45
CA GLU A 270 -0.42 30.84 3.16
C GLU A 270 -0.71 29.78 2.11
N VAL A 271 0.11 28.71 2.04
CA VAL A 271 -0.16 27.62 1.11
C VAL A 271 -1.45 26.86 1.48
N ILE A 272 -1.74 26.68 2.77
CA ILE A 272 -3.01 26.09 3.20
C ILE A 272 -4.20 26.97 2.76
N GLU A 273 -4.11 28.29 2.98
CA GLU A 273 -5.15 29.24 2.55
C GLU A 273 -5.35 29.23 1.04
N ARG A 274 -4.28 29.21 0.26
CA ARG A 274 -4.33 29.12 -1.19
C ARG A 274 -5.00 27.82 -1.64
N GLU A 275 -4.64 26.68 -1.06
CA GLU A 275 -5.28 25.40 -1.35
C GLU A 275 -6.77 25.37 -0.99
N LEU A 276 -7.16 25.97 0.11
CA LEU A 276 -8.56 26.05 0.52
C LEU A 276 -9.39 26.94 -0.42
N ARG A 277 -8.82 28.05 -0.91
CA ARG A 277 -9.53 29.01 -1.77
C ARG A 277 -9.53 28.62 -3.24
N GLU A 278 -8.42 28.14 -3.76
CA GLU A 278 -8.18 27.97 -5.19
C GLU A 278 -7.87 26.52 -5.57
N GLY A 279 -7.16 25.80 -4.70
CA GLY A 279 -6.68 24.45 -4.96
C GLY A 279 -7.79 23.40 -4.91
N LYS A 280 -7.50 22.21 -5.40
CA LYS A 280 -8.44 21.10 -5.44
C LYS A 280 -8.82 20.60 -4.05
N PHE A 281 -7.92 20.74 -3.07
CA PHE A 281 -8.16 20.26 -1.70
C PHE A 281 -9.19 21.08 -0.91
N GLY A 282 -9.51 22.30 -1.33
CA GLY A 282 -10.58 23.10 -0.72
C GLY A 282 -11.99 22.76 -1.22
N ARG A 283 -12.14 21.91 -2.24
CA ARG A 283 -13.45 21.54 -2.81
C ARG A 283 -14.32 20.76 -1.81
N CYS A 284 -15.63 20.93 -1.93
CA CYS A 284 -16.59 20.13 -1.19
C CYS A 284 -16.58 18.69 -1.72
N VAL A 285 -16.53 17.70 -0.85
CA VAL A 285 -16.49 16.27 -1.23
C VAL A 285 -17.69 15.81 -2.03
N TYR A 286 -18.82 16.48 -1.90
CA TYR A 286 -20.03 16.16 -2.63
C TYR A 286 -20.09 16.77 -4.04
N HIS A 287 -19.20 17.74 -4.32
CA HIS A 287 -19.15 18.48 -5.58
C HIS A 287 -17.79 18.29 -6.30
N CYS A 288 -17.02 17.28 -5.90
CA CYS A 288 -15.84 16.87 -6.64
C CYS A 288 -16.22 16.08 -7.90
N ASP A 289 -15.27 15.97 -8.79
CA ASP A 289 -15.35 15.24 -10.05
C ASP A 289 -14.76 13.81 -9.94
N ASN A 290 -14.67 13.29 -8.72
CA ASN A 290 -14.19 11.94 -8.46
C ASN A 290 -15.14 10.88 -9.03
N ASP A 291 -14.56 9.81 -9.59
CA ASP A 291 -15.27 8.66 -10.13
C ASP A 291 -14.94 7.35 -9.41
N VAL A 292 -13.98 7.40 -8.47
CA VAL A 292 -13.59 6.22 -7.68
C VAL A 292 -14.64 5.91 -6.62
N GLU A 293 -14.80 4.64 -6.36
CA GLU A 293 -15.83 4.12 -5.47
C GLU A 293 -15.48 4.40 -4.00
N ASP A 294 -16.52 4.58 -3.19
CA ASP A 294 -16.39 4.68 -1.72
C ASP A 294 -16.68 3.34 -1.02
N PHE A 295 -17.17 2.36 -1.77
CA PHE A 295 -17.39 1.00 -1.29
C PHE A 295 -17.17 0.00 -2.43
N ARG A 296 -16.49 -1.12 -2.15
CA ARG A 296 -16.41 -2.28 -3.04
C ARG A 296 -16.32 -3.57 -2.26
N HIS A 297 -17.05 -4.56 -2.73
CA HIS A 297 -16.96 -5.94 -2.27
C HIS A 297 -16.52 -6.82 -3.44
N ALA A 298 -15.52 -7.67 -3.21
CA ALA A 298 -14.98 -8.60 -4.18
C ALA A 298 -14.84 -10.00 -3.56
N VAL A 299 -15.24 -11.02 -4.30
CA VAL A 299 -15.16 -12.43 -3.90
C VAL A 299 -14.32 -13.18 -4.94
N PHE A 300 -13.24 -13.79 -4.47
CA PHE A 300 -12.38 -14.66 -5.25
C PHE A 300 -12.66 -16.11 -4.85
N ARG A 301 -13.18 -16.93 -5.77
CA ARG A 301 -13.36 -18.37 -5.55
C ARG A 301 -12.21 -19.10 -6.19
N LEU A 302 -11.51 -19.92 -5.41
CA LEU A 302 -10.38 -20.69 -5.89
C LEU A 302 -10.80 -22.10 -6.31
N LYS A 303 -10.13 -22.67 -7.30
CA LYS A 303 -10.31 -24.06 -7.71
C LYS A 303 -10.11 -25.08 -6.59
N SER A 304 -9.35 -24.70 -5.54
CA SER A 304 -9.20 -25.49 -4.30
C SER A 304 -10.46 -25.55 -3.44
N GLY A 305 -11.50 -24.73 -3.76
CA GLY A 305 -12.70 -24.54 -2.96
C GLY A 305 -12.61 -23.43 -1.91
N VAL A 306 -11.44 -22.84 -1.70
CA VAL A 306 -11.27 -21.69 -0.78
C VAL A 306 -11.96 -20.46 -1.36
N THR A 307 -12.67 -19.71 -0.50
CA THR A 307 -13.27 -18.43 -0.86
C THR A 307 -12.58 -17.30 -0.11
N ILE A 308 -12.23 -16.23 -0.81
CA ILE A 308 -11.64 -15.02 -0.23
C ILE A 308 -12.56 -13.84 -0.52
N ASP A 309 -13.14 -13.26 0.53
CA ASP A 309 -13.96 -12.06 0.48
C ASP A 309 -13.12 -10.84 0.86
N VAL A 310 -13.13 -9.82 0.02
CA VAL A 310 -12.45 -8.54 0.31
C VAL A 310 -13.43 -7.39 0.20
N THR A 311 -13.64 -6.68 1.30
CA THR A 311 -14.47 -5.47 1.34
C THR A 311 -13.58 -4.25 1.53
N MET A 312 -13.66 -3.29 0.62
CA MET A 312 -13.12 -1.94 0.81
C MET A 312 -14.25 -1.00 1.25
N ASP A 313 -14.04 -0.34 2.39
CA ASP A 313 -14.98 0.60 3.00
C ASP A 313 -14.31 1.97 3.17
N GLY A 314 -14.71 2.95 2.37
CA GLY A 314 -14.21 4.34 2.40
C GLY A 314 -15.08 5.32 3.19
N ILE A 315 -16.03 4.82 3.98
CA ILE A 315 -17.02 5.65 4.69
C ILE A 315 -16.75 5.74 6.20
N ALA A 316 -15.90 4.88 6.73
CA ALA A 316 -15.61 4.77 8.17
C ALA A 316 -14.74 5.90 8.72
N ASP A 317 -14.71 6.06 10.05
CA ASP A 317 -14.02 7.18 10.71
C ASP A 317 -12.50 7.10 10.66
N ALA A 318 -11.94 5.90 10.75
CA ALA A 318 -10.48 5.68 10.82
C ALA A 318 -10.03 4.57 9.87
N ASP A 319 -8.76 4.61 9.46
CA ASP A 319 -8.13 3.50 8.75
C ASP A 319 -8.07 2.25 9.64
N GLY A 320 -8.26 1.08 9.04
CA GLY A 320 -8.16 -0.19 9.76
C GLY A 320 -8.18 -1.39 8.84
N ARG A 321 -7.97 -2.56 9.42
CA ARG A 321 -8.13 -3.85 8.76
C ARG A 321 -8.73 -4.85 9.72
N GLU A 322 -9.70 -5.60 9.23
CA GLU A 322 -10.32 -6.71 9.94
C GLU A 322 -10.18 -7.96 9.07
N THR A 323 -9.76 -9.06 9.68
CA THR A 323 -9.55 -10.33 8.97
C THR A 323 -10.11 -11.46 9.81
N VAL A 324 -10.98 -12.27 9.21
CA VAL A 324 -11.40 -13.55 9.78
C VAL A 324 -10.94 -14.65 8.84
N ILE A 325 -10.25 -15.65 9.36
CA ILE A 325 -9.78 -16.82 8.62
C ILE A 325 -10.46 -18.03 9.23
N GLU A 326 -11.31 -18.71 8.45
CA GLU A 326 -11.98 -19.93 8.86
C GLU A 326 -11.17 -21.16 8.40
N PHE A 327 -10.95 -22.07 9.31
CA PHE A 327 -10.29 -23.35 9.10
C PHE A 327 -11.25 -24.53 9.36
N GLU A 328 -10.83 -25.73 9.00
CA GLU A 328 -11.65 -26.94 9.25
C GLU A 328 -11.93 -27.16 10.74
N HIS A 329 -11.01 -26.75 11.64
CA HIS A 329 -11.07 -27.02 13.08
C HIS A 329 -10.87 -25.78 13.96
N GLY A 330 -11.08 -24.59 13.42
CA GLY A 330 -10.92 -23.34 14.17
C GLY A 330 -10.98 -22.11 13.32
N ARG A 331 -10.74 -20.97 13.93
CA ARG A 331 -10.70 -19.68 13.21
C ARG A 331 -9.73 -18.69 13.85
N PHE A 332 -9.30 -17.73 13.07
CA PHE A 332 -8.63 -16.52 13.54
C PHE A 332 -9.52 -15.31 13.34
N GLU A 333 -9.49 -14.41 14.32
CA GLU A 333 -10.01 -13.07 14.23
C GLU A 333 -8.85 -12.09 14.46
N ALA A 334 -8.61 -11.20 13.50
CA ALA A 334 -7.48 -10.30 13.53
C ALA A 334 -7.93 -8.88 13.17
N SER A 335 -7.74 -7.93 14.08
CA SER A 335 -8.07 -6.52 13.87
C SER A 335 -7.13 -5.62 14.65
N ASP A 336 -6.76 -4.48 14.08
CA ASP A 336 -6.01 -3.39 14.73
C ASP A 336 -4.78 -3.83 15.55
N GLY A 337 -4.10 -4.89 15.09
CA GLY A 337 -2.93 -5.44 15.76
C GLY A 337 -3.25 -6.54 16.76
N ARG A 338 -4.51 -6.91 17.01
CA ARG A 338 -4.88 -8.05 17.82
C ARG A 338 -5.11 -9.29 16.95
N ILE A 339 -4.68 -10.45 17.44
CA ILE A 339 -4.93 -11.76 16.84
C ILE A 339 -5.60 -12.64 17.91
N ASP A 340 -6.80 -13.10 17.64
CA ASP A 340 -7.49 -14.08 18.46
C ASP A 340 -7.56 -15.42 17.70
N VAL A 341 -7.08 -16.49 18.32
CA VAL A 341 -7.08 -17.87 17.80
C VAL A 341 -8.12 -18.64 18.57
N ILE A 342 -9.03 -19.30 17.88
CA ILE A 342 -10.04 -20.17 18.44
C ILE A 342 -9.90 -21.53 17.78
N LEU A 343 -9.62 -22.57 18.56
CA LEU A 343 -9.39 -23.94 18.09
C LEU A 343 -10.34 -24.90 18.76
N ASP A 344 -10.84 -25.89 18.02
CA ASP A 344 -11.60 -27.03 18.57
C ASP A 344 -10.77 -27.70 19.67
N GLY A 345 -11.37 -27.91 20.84
CA GLY A 345 -10.70 -28.45 22.03
C GLY A 345 -10.19 -29.90 21.89
N ASN A 346 -10.54 -30.59 20.81
CA ASN A 346 -10.00 -31.89 20.48
C ASN A 346 -8.55 -31.85 19.96
N PHE A 347 -8.07 -30.65 19.62
CA PHE A 347 -6.70 -30.43 19.06
C PHE A 347 -5.86 -29.61 20.06
N PRO A 348 -4.59 -29.97 20.30
CA PRO A 348 -3.73 -29.19 21.18
C PRO A 348 -3.37 -27.83 20.57
N LEU A 349 -3.63 -26.76 21.31
CA LEU A 349 -3.21 -25.42 20.95
C LEU A 349 -1.75 -25.20 21.37
N SER A 350 -0.84 -25.40 20.43
CA SER A 350 0.60 -25.14 20.61
C SER A 350 1.04 -24.01 19.73
N LEU A 351 1.13 -22.79 20.29
CA LEU A 351 1.56 -21.62 19.54
C LEU A 351 3.09 -21.55 19.41
N PRO A 352 3.63 -21.21 18.24
CA PRO A 352 5.06 -20.94 18.07
C PRO A 352 5.54 -19.84 19.03
N SER A 353 6.78 -19.93 19.48
CA SER A 353 7.36 -18.96 20.40
C SER A 353 7.39 -17.55 19.79
N LEU A 354 7.25 -16.54 20.63
CA LEU A 354 7.52 -15.15 20.26
C LEU A 354 9.02 -14.88 20.44
N PRO A 355 9.62 -13.95 19.66
CA PRO A 355 10.98 -13.49 19.94
C PRO A 355 11.11 -12.98 21.37
N ALA A 356 12.23 -13.25 22.03
CA ALA A 356 12.46 -12.89 23.44
C ALA A 356 12.32 -11.37 23.73
N SER A 357 12.60 -10.53 22.72
CA SER A 357 12.46 -9.08 22.79
C SER A 357 11.12 -8.55 22.27
N SER A 358 10.15 -9.43 21.98
CA SER A 358 8.86 -9.03 21.43
C SER A 358 8.04 -8.27 22.48
N PRO A 359 7.48 -7.09 22.14
CA PRO A 359 6.54 -6.37 23.00
C PRO A 359 5.13 -6.97 22.99
N VAL A 360 4.95 -8.12 22.32
CA VAL A 360 3.64 -8.76 22.14
C VAL A 360 3.21 -9.46 23.44
N VAL A 361 2.00 -9.16 23.89
CA VAL A 361 1.37 -9.83 25.02
C VAL A 361 0.54 -11.00 24.52
N ARG A 362 0.71 -12.17 25.13
CA ARG A 362 -0.06 -13.39 24.83
C ARG A 362 -0.86 -13.85 26.04
N THR A 363 -2.11 -14.23 25.78
CA THR A 363 -2.97 -14.95 26.76
C THR A 363 -3.47 -16.24 26.13
N GLN A 364 -3.70 -17.25 26.95
CA GLN A 364 -4.30 -18.52 26.53
C GLN A 364 -5.36 -18.91 27.53
N ASP A 365 -6.47 -19.49 27.06
CA ASP A 365 -7.59 -19.92 27.87
C ASP A 365 -8.30 -21.12 27.24
N SER A 366 -9.24 -21.73 27.96
CA SER A 366 -10.09 -22.80 27.44
C SER A 366 -11.47 -22.69 28.04
N PHE A 367 -12.50 -23.03 27.28
CA PHE A 367 -13.87 -23.06 27.76
C PHE A 367 -14.63 -24.25 27.16
N SER A 368 -15.70 -24.67 27.82
CA SER A 368 -16.55 -25.80 27.41
C SER A 368 -18.01 -25.45 27.53
N LEU A 369 -18.82 -25.95 26.60
CA LEU A 369 -20.27 -25.86 26.61
C LEU A 369 -20.84 -27.23 26.26
N GLY A 370 -21.36 -27.95 27.23
CA GLY A 370 -21.79 -29.35 27.07
C GLY A 370 -20.61 -30.26 26.72
N SER A 371 -20.73 -30.99 25.61
CA SER A 371 -19.66 -31.84 25.05
C SER A 371 -18.68 -31.11 24.16
N LEU A 372 -18.91 -29.83 23.85
CA LEU A 372 -18.04 -29.03 23.04
C LEU A 372 -17.00 -28.32 23.92
N SER A 373 -15.78 -28.28 23.45
CA SER A 373 -14.69 -27.53 24.09
C SER A 373 -13.89 -26.75 23.05
N TRP A 374 -13.33 -25.62 23.46
CA TRP A 374 -12.48 -24.77 22.64
C TRP A 374 -11.25 -24.36 23.42
N GLN A 375 -10.15 -24.19 22.71
CA GLN A 375 -8.95 -23.53 23.20
C GLN A 375 -8.83 -22.19 22.52
N THR A 376 -8.51 -21.16 23.28
CA THR A 376 -8.35 -19.81 22.76
C THR A 376 -6.97 -19.26 23.10
N ALA A 377 -6.43 -18.44 22.23
CA ALA A 377 -5.25 -17.64 22.50
C ALA A 377 -5.39 -16.27 21.84
N SER A 378 -4.91 -15.25 22.51
CA SER A 378 -4.86 -13.89 21.99
C SER A 378 -3.44 -13.36 21.99
N GLU A 379 -3.05 -12.68 20.92
CA GLU A 379 -1.79 -11.93 20.82
C GLU A 379 -2.09 -10.47 20.53
N ASP A 380 -1.53 -9.55 21.32
CA ASP A 380 -1.63 -8.11 21.12
C ASP A 380 -0.36 -7.57 20.48
N TRP A 381 -0.46 -7.20 19.20
CA TRP A 381 0.56 -6.62 18.35
C TRP A 381 0.40 -5.11 18.18
N THR A 382 -0.53 -4.47 18.89
CA THR A 382 -0.87 -3.05 18.72
C THR A 382 0.37 -2.16 18.82
N ALA A 383 1.26 -2.44 19.78
CA ALA A 383 2.50 -1.68 19.94
C ALA A 383 3.44 -1.81 18.74
N VAL A 384 3.47 -2.98 18.09
CA VAL A 384 4.24 -3.22 16.85
C VAL A 384 3.60 -2.50 15.67
N CYS A 385 2.28 -2.65 15.50
CA CYS A 385 1.56 -2.06 14.36
C CYS A 385 1.58 -0.52 14.36
N ARG A 386 1.72 0.11 15.54
CA ARG A 386 1.85 1.57 15.68
C ARG A 386 3.24 2.11 15.36
N GLN A 387 4.24 1.25 15.18
CA GLN A 387 5.57 1.71 14.80
C GLN A 387 5.56 2.35 13.40
N PRO A 388 6.40 3.38 13.17
CA PRO A 388 6.47 4.05 11.87
C PRO A 388 6.96 3.11 10.77
N PHE A 389 6.76 3.53 9.52
CA PHE A 389 7.23 2.82 8.34
C PHE A 389 6.69 1.38 8.24
N HIS A 390 5.38 1.20 8.53
CA HIS A 390 4.74 -0.12 8.57
C HIS A 390 5.51 -1.11 9.45
N ALA A 391 5.81 -0.71 10.69
CA ALA A 391 6.62 -1.49 11.63
C ALA A 391 7.99 -1.92 11.04
N GLY A 392 8.64 -1.02 10.30
CA GLY A 392 9.93 -1.27 9.66
C GLY A 392 9.86 -2.00 8.31
N ALA A 393 8.68 -2.44 7.87
CA ALA A 393 8.53 -3.18 6.62
C ALA A 393 8.92 -2.38 5.37
N ASP A 394 8.77 -1.05 5.40
CA ASP A 394 9.23 -0.16 4.32
C ASP A 394 10.76 -0.21 4.14
N PHE A 395 11.51 -0.42 5.22
CA PHE A 395 12.98 -0.56 5.17
C PHE A 395 13.38 -1.98 4.84
N ALA A 396 12.71 -2.96 5.43
CA ALA A 396 12.99 -4.38 5.20
C ALA A 396 12.86 -4.78 3.72
N ILE A 397 11.94 -4.18 2.96
CA ILE A 397 11.81 -4.44 1.53
C ILE A 397 12.98 -3.85 0.73
N VAL A 398 13.50 -2.68 1.12
CA VAL A 398 14.68 -2.08 0.51
C VAL A 398 15.91 -2.94 0.79
N ASP A 399 16.10 -3.40 2.03
CA ASP A 399 17.22 -4.27 2.41
C ASP A 399 17.19 -5.60 1.66
N ASP A 400 16.02 -6.21 1.52
CA ASP A 400 15.81 -7.45 0.75
C ASP A 400 16.14 -7.24 -0.73
N PHE A 401 15.70 -6.11 -1.32
CA PHE A 401 16.02 -5.73 -2.68
C PHE A 401 17.54 -5.53 -2.89
N LEU A 402 18.19 -4.77 -2.00
CA LEU A 402 19.64 -4.56 -2.07
C LEU A 402 20.43 -5.88 -1.90
N SER A 403 19.95 -6.76 -1.02
CA SER A 403 20.51 -8.10 -0.88
C SER A 403 20.39 -8.89 -2.19
N ALA A 404 19.20 -8.87 -2.83
CA ALA A 404 18.97 -9.52 -4.10
C ALA A 404 19.90 -8.97 -5.22
N VAL A 405 20.08 -7.64 -5.27
CA VAL A 405 20.99 -6.99 -6.25
C VAL A 405 22.44 -7.46 -6.07
N ARG A 406 22.90 -7.65 -4.83
CA ARG A 406 24.28 -8.03 -4.53
C ARG A 406 24.54 -9.53 -4.65
N THR A 407 23.58 -10.34 -4.22
CA THR A 407 23.78 -11.80 -4.07
C THR A 407 23.16 -12.62 -5.20
N GLY A 408 22.18 -12.06 -5.92
CA GLY A 408 21.37 -12.78 -6.89
C GLY A 408 20.29 -13.68 -6.25
N VAL A 409 20.17 -13.70 -4.92
CA VAL A 409 19.09 -14.44 -4.23
C VAL A 409 17.77 -13.71 -4.46
N PRO A 410 16.71 -14.38 -4.92
CA PRO A 410 15.42 -13.73 -5.16
C PRO A 410 14.86 -13.07 -3.89
N MET A 411 14.33 -11.88 -4.04
CA MET A 411 13.63 -11.19 -2.94
C MET A 411 12.26 -11.84 -2.65
N ARG A 412 11.68 -11.55 -1.48
CA ARG A 412 10.38 -12.10 -1.06
C ARG A 412 9.18 -11.61 -1.88
N SER A 413 9.33 -10.48 -2.56
CA SER A 413 8.25 -9.85 -3.35
C SER A 413 8.70 -9.59 -4.80
N PRO A 414 9.11 -10.64 -5.59
CA PRO A 414 9.44 -10.45 -7.01
C PRO A 414 8.16 -10.13 -7.80
N LEU A 415 8.29 -9.40 -8.93
CA LEU A 415 7.16 -9.03 -9.79
C LEU A 415 6.31 -10.23 -10.20
N SER A 416 6.93 -11.37 -10.50
CA SER A 416 6.22 -12.59 -10.91
C SER A 416 5.25 -13.09 -9.84
N SER A 417 5.67 -13.11 -8.57
CA SER A 417 4.79 -13.56 -7.47
C SER A 417 3.75 -12.52 -7.04
N ALA A 418 3.93 -11.25 -7.42
CA ALA A 418 3.00 -10.16 -7.17
C ALA A 418 1.91 -10.03 -8.26
N LEU A 419 2.12 -10.65 -9.43
CA LEU A 419 1.25 -10.57 -10.59
C LEU A 419 -0.18 -11.06 -10.31
N PRO A 420 -0.42 -12.23 -9.70
CA PRO A 420 -1.78 -12.74 -9.49
C PRO A 420 -2.68 -11.76 -8.74
N ALA A 421 -2.17 -11.14 -7.69
CA ALA A 421 -2.94 -10.18 -6.88
C ALA A 421 -3.25 -8.89 -7.66
N THR A 422 -2.30 -8.39 -8.45
CA THR A 422 -2.52 -7.21 -9.29
C THR A 422 -3.59 -7.49 -10.35
N LEU A 423 -3.50 -8.63 -11.06
CA LEU A 423 -4.50 -9.04 -12.06
C LEU A 423 -5.89 -9.24 -11.43
N ALA A 424 -5.96 -9.90 -10.27
CA ALA A 424 -7.22 -10.10 -9.56
C ALA A 424 -7.88 -8.78 -9.17
N CYS A 425 -7.10 -7.79 -8.71
CA CYS A 425 -7.62 -6.46 -8.40
C CYS A 425 -8.10 -5.71 -9.64
N LEU A 426 -7.39 -5.82 -10.76
CA LEU A 426 -7.83 -5.24 -12.04
C LEU A 426 -9.16 -5.84 -12.48
N ARG A 427 -9.29 -7.17 -12.46
CA ARG A 427 -10.54 -7.87 -12.79
C ARG A 427 -11.68 -7.50 -11.86
N ALA A 428 -11.42 -7.45 -10.55
CA ALA A 428 -12.39 -7.01 -9.56
C ALA A 428 -12.79 -5.53 -9.71
N SER A 429 -11.96 -4.69 -10.34
CA SER A 429 -12.24 -3.28 -10.61
C SER A 429 -12.97 -3.04 -11.91
N SER A 430 -13.06 -4.02 -12.80
CA SER A 430 -13.81 -3.92 -14.06
C SER A 430 -15.30 -3.74 -13.74
N ARG A 431 -15.94 -2.78 -14.44
CA ARG A 431 -17.38 -2.44 -14.26
C ARG A 431 -18.25 -3.36 -15.07
#